data_24debbebfcd387c3f01dbee9eb372153
#
_entry.id   24debbebfcd387c3f01dbee9eb372153
#
_cell.length_a   1.000
_cell.length_b   1.000
_cell.length_c   1.000
_cell.angle_alpha   90.00
_cell.angle_beta   90.00
_cell.angle_gamma   90.00
#
_symmetry.space_group_name_H-M   'P 1'
#
loop_
_entity.id
_entity.type
_entity.pdbx_description
1 polymer ?
#
loop_
_entity_poly.entity_id
_entity_poly.type
_entity_poly.pdbx_seq_one_letter_code
_entity_poly.pdbx_strand_id
1 'polypeptide(L)'
;MAESDLEFMRAALDEARTAAERGEVPIGAVLVHEGIIISRAHNCTLTDNDPTAHAEMVAIREAAQTIGNHRLNGTSLYVTVEPCAMCAGAMIQARVARLVYGCAEQKGGAVRTCFQILDHPAVNYRVEVISGVLAQECAAVMQDFFAQRR
;
A
#
# COMPACT_ATOMS: atom_id res chain seq x y z
N MET A 1 -5.09 18.67 3.18
CA MET A 1 -4.32 17.41 3.24
C MET A 1 -3.21 17.56 4.25
N ALA A 2 -3.06 16.61 5.14
CA ALA A 2 -2.07 16.71 6.21
C ALA A 2 -0.66 16.61 5.62
N GLU A 3 0.25 17.45 6.14
CA GLU A 3 1.63 17.47 5.69
C GLU A 3 2.36 16.14 5.96
N SER A 4 2.04 15.49 7.07
CA SER A 4 2.58 14.17 7.39
C SER A 4 2.16 13.10 6.38
N ASP A 5 0.95 13.20 5.83
CA ASP A 5 0.50 12.27 4.80
C ASP A 5 1.32 12.43 3.52
N LEU A 6 1.67 13.66 3.17
CA LEU A 6 2.55 13.92 2.01
C LEU A 6 3.94 13.33 2.24
N GLU A 7 4.50 13.54 3.43
CA GLU A 7 5.82 13.03 3.79
C GLU A 7 5.89 11.50 3.71
N PHE A 8 4.92 10.82 4.31
CA PHE A 8 4.90 9.35 4.30
C PHE A 8 4.59 8.79 2.92
N MET A 9 3.76 9.49 2.12
CA MET A 9 3.54 9.07 0.74
C MET A 9 4.80 9.23 -0.11
N ARG A 10 5.61 10.26 0.13
CA ARG A 10 6.91 10.40 -0.55
C ARG A 10 7.84 9.23 -0.21
N ALA A 11 7.83 8.77 1.03
CA ALA A 11 8.59 7.58 1.43
C ALA A 11 8.10 6.34 0.68
N ALA A 12 6.79 6.17 0.52
CA ALA A 12 6.23 5.08 -0.26
C ALA A 12 6.62 5.18 -1.74
N LEU A 13 6.65 6.40 -2.31
CA LEU A 13 7.11 6.63 -3.68
C LEU A 13 8.58 6.26 -3.86
N ASP A 14 9.43 6.53 -2.89
CA ASP A 14 10.83 6.12 -2.94
C ASP A 14 10.95 4.59 -3.02
N GLU A 15 10.13 3.87 -2.27
CA GLU A 15 10.05 2.41 -2.36
C GLU A 15 9.57 1.95 -3.74
N ALA A 16 8.59 2.64 -4.30
CA ALA A 16 8.09 2.33 -5.65
C ALA A 16 9.20 2.48 -6.70
N ARG A 17 10.01 3.54 -6.60
CA ARG A 17 11.13 3.75 -7.52
C ARG A 17 12.20 2.66 -7.36
N THR A 18 12.45 2.22 -6.13
CA THR A 18 13.36 1.09 -5.88
C THR A 18 12.83 -0.18 -6.56
N ALA A 19 11.54 -0.44 -6.49
CA ALA A 19 10.93 -1.57 -7.19
C ALA A 19 11.19 -1.48 -8.71
N ALA A 20 10.94 -0.31 -9.31
CA ALA A 20 11.17 -0.09 -10.74
C ALA A 20 12.61 -0.38 -11.15
N GLU A 21 13.57 0.05 -10.35
CA GLU A 21 15.00 -0.21 -10.59
C GLU A 21 15.32 -1.69 -10.60
N ARG A 22 14.56 -2.49 -9.85
CA ARG A 22 14.73 -3.94 -9.76
C ARG A 22 13.86 -4.71 -10.75
N GLY A 23 13.18 -4.03 -11.67
CA GLY A 23 12.30 -4.66 -12.65
C GLY A 23 10.96 -5.12 -12.10
N GLU A 24 10.61 -4.71 -10.89
CA GLU A 24 9.33 -5.00 -10.27
C GLU A 24 8.32 -3.90 -10.58
N VAL A 25 7.03 -4.25 -10.62
CA VAL A 25 5.97 -3.25 -10.75
C VAL A 25 6.13 -2.21 -9.62
N PRO A 26 6.19 -0.90 -9.96
CA PRO A 26 6.62 0.12 -9.00
C PRO A 26 5.49 0.54 -8.05
N ILE A 27 5.24 -0.31 -7.09
CA ILE A 27 4.33 -0.04 -5.98
C ILE A 27 5.14 -0.07 -4.71
N GLY A 28 5.03 0.97 -3.92
CA GLY A 28 5.72 1.10 -2.64
C GLY A 28 4.74 1.33 -1.51
N ALA A 29 5.12 0.89 -0.33
CA ALA A 29 4.31 1.03 0.87
C ALA A 29 5.18 1.29 2.09
N VAL A 30 4.66 2.11 3.01
CA VAL A 30 5.25 2.26 4.33
C VAL A 30 4.13 2.14 5.36
N LEU A 31 4.44 1.54 6.50
CA LEU A 31 3.50 1.41 7.59
C LEU A 31 4.01 2.23 8.76
N VAL A 32 3.13 3.07 9.30
CA VAL A 32 3.47 4.08 10.32
C VAL A 32 2.72 3.77 11.60
N HIS A 33 3.43 3.84 12.73
CA HIS A 33 2.87 3.68 14.06
C HIS A 33 3.40 4.81 14.94
N GLU A 34 2.50 5.54 15.56
CA GLU A 34 2.87 6.69 16.44
C GLU A 34 3.82 7.68 15.78
N GLY A 35 3.54 8.00 14.49
CA GLY A 35 4.33 8.96 13.73
C GLY A 35 5.66 8.45 13.21
N ILE A 36 5.96 7.16 13.40
CA ILE A 36 7.23 6.56 13.00
C ILE A 36 6.99 5.48 11.95
N ILE A 37 7.77 5.48 10.88
CA ILE A 37 7.75 4.40 9.89
C ILE A 37 8.37 3.17 10.54
N ILE A 38 7.59 2.09 10.65
CA ILE A 38 8.05 0.82 11.23
C ILE A 38 8.30 -0.26 10.18
N SER A 39 7.82 -0.08 8.95
CA SER A 39 8.19 -0.94 7.83
C SER A 39 8.17 -0.17 6.53
N ARG A 40 9.05 -0.55 5.61
CA ARG A 40 9.15 -0.02 4.26
C ARG A 40 9.19 -1.20 3.30
N ALA A 41 8.42 -1.14 2.23
CA ALA A 41 8.32 -2.28 1.33
C ALA A 41 8.00 -1.84 -0.09
N HIS A 42 8.34 -2.69 -1.04
CA HIS A 42 7.92 -2.53 -2.42
C HIS A 42 7.52 -3.90 -2.97
N ASN A 43 6.87 -3.91 -4.11
CA ASN A 43 6.47 -5.15 -4.76
C ASN A 43 7.69 -6.02 -5.02
N CYS A 44 7.62 -7.30 -4.64
CA CYS A 44 8.72 -8.26 -4.73
C CYS A 44 8.27 -9.58 -5.37
N THR A 45 7.19 -9.60 -6.14
CA THR A 45 6.64 -10.85 -6.68
C THR A 45 7.63 -11.62 -7.53
N LEU A 46 8.39 -10.94 -8.37
CA LEU A 46 9.41 -11.56 -9.23
C LEU A 46 10.64 -11.96 -8.42
N THR A 47 11.16 -11.05 -7.62
CA THR A 47 12.38 -11.26 -6.84
C THR A 47 12.24 -12.45 -5.90
N ASP A 48 11.10 -12.56 -5.23
CA ASP A 48 10.86 -13.57 -4.21
C ASP A 48 10.16 -14.82 -4.74
N ASN A 49 9.79 -14.85 -6.03
CA ASN A 49 8.95 -15.90 -6.59
C ASN A 49 7.71 -16.15 -5.72
N ASP A 50 7.07 -15.06 -5.30
CA ASP A 50 5.92 -15.10 -4.39
C ASP A 50 4.79 -14.26 -4.97
N PRO A 51 3.70 -14.89 -5.45
CA PRO A 51 2.59 -14.14 -6.05
C PRO A 51 1.86 -13.24 -5.05
N THR A 52 2.08 -13.42 -3.76
CA THR A 52 1.45 -12.60 -2.72
C THR A 52 2.35 -11.47 -2.22
N ALA A 53 3.59 -11.36 -2.72
CA ALA A 53 4.55 -10.37 -2.23
C ALA A 53 4.31 -8.97 -2.81
N HIS A 54 3.09 -8.49 -2.70
CA HIS A 54 2.74 -7.10 -2.95
C HIS A 54 3.33 -6.21 -1.86
N ALA A 55 3.61 -4.96 -2.18
CA ALA A 55 4.20 -4.00 -1.24
C ALA A 55 3.45 -3.98 0.09
N GLU A 56 2.12 -3.97 0.03
CA GLU A 56 1.27 -3.91 1.23
C GLU A 56 1.42 -5.16 2.09
N MET A 57 1.47 -6.34 1.46
CA MET A 57 1.63 -7.60 2.18
C MET A 57 2.98 -7.68 2.88
N VAL A 58 4.04 -7.27 2.18
CA VAL A 58 5.39 -7.24 2.75
C VAL A 58 5.44 -6.26 3.93
N ALA A 59 4.89 -5.05 3.77
CA ALA A 59 4.86 -4.05 4.82
C ALA A 59 4.11 -4.54 6.06
N ILE A 60 2.95 -5.17 5.87
CA ILE A 60 2.13 -5.70 6.98
C ILE A 60 2.90 -6.79 7.73
N ARG A 61 3.51 -7.73 7.01
CA ARG A 61 4.29 -8.83 7.63
C ARG A 61 5.46 -8.30 8.45
N GLU A 62 6.23 -7.37 7.89
CA GLU A 62 7.37 -6.78 8.58
C GLU A 62 6.93 -5.98 9.82
N ALA A 63 5.86 -5.21 9.70
CA ALA A 63 5.31 -4.44 10.82
C ALA A 63 4.85 -5.36 11.96
N ALA A 64 4.19 -6.45 11.63
CA ALA A 64 3.74 -7.43 12.63
C ALA A 64 4.93 -8.04 13.39
N GLN A 65 6.01 -8.34 12.68
CA GLN A 65 7.23 -8.84 13.31
C GLN A 65 7.86 -7.77 14.22
N THR A 66 7.91 -6.53 13.76
CA THR A 66 8.49 -5.42 14.53
C THR A 66 7.69 -5.15 15.80
N ILE A 67 6.37 -5.10 15.71
CA ILE A 67 5.49 -4.87 16.87
C ILE A 67 5.42 -6.12 17.76
N GLY A 68 5.60 -7.31 17.17
CA GLY A 68 5.46 -8.57 17.90
C GLY A 68 4.00 -8.94 18.13
N ASN A 69 3.11 -8.57 17.22
CA ASN A 69 1.67 -8.82 17.33
C ASN A 69 1.07 -8.95 15.93
N HIS A 70 0.12 -9.88 15.76
CA HIS A 70 -0.63 -10.01 14.51
C HIS A 70 -1.65 -8.88 14.32
N ARG A 71 -1.96 -8.11 15.34
CA ARG A 71 -2.86 -6.95 15.28
C ARG A 71 -2.03 -5.68 15.20
N LEU A 72 -2.32 -4.88 14.19
CA LEU A 72 -1.60 -3.63 13.93
C LEU A 72 -2.48 -2.43 14.31
N ASN A 73 -3.02 -2.46 15.53
CA ASN A 73 -3.88 -1.40 16.02
C ASN A 73 -3.16 -0.04 16.03
N GLY A 74 -3.87 1.00 15.63
CA GLY A 74 -3.32 2.36 15.64
C GLY A 74 -2.31 2.65 14.55
N THR A 75 -2.21 1.79 13.53
CA THR A 75 -1.26 1.99 12.43
C THR A 75 -1.91 2.62 11.22
N SER A 76 -1.09 3.26 10.39
CA SER A 76 -1.49 3.80 9.10
C SER A 76 -0.62 3.17 8.00
N LEU A 77 -1.27 2.66 6.96
CA LEU A 77 -0.58 2.11 5.79
C LEU A 77 -0.65 3.11 4.65
N TYR A 78 0.51 3.50 4.14
CA TYR A 78 0.63 4.36 2.96
C TYR A 78 1.08 3.52 1.78
N VAL A 79 0.36 3.57 0.68
CA VAL A 79 0.69 2.82 -0.52
C VAL A 79 0.46 3.69 -1.76
N THR A 80 1.34 3.57 -2.74
CA THR A 80 1.30 4.45 -3.92
C THR A 80 0.12 4.18 -4.84
N VAL A 81 -0.37 2.94 -4.87
CA VAL A 81 -1.48 2.52 -5.74
C VAL A 81 -2.56 1.85 -4.91
N GLU A 82 -3.81 2.08 -5.26
CA GLU A 82 -4.97 1.47 -4.57
C GLU A 82 -4.79 -0.04 -4.41
N PRO A 83 -4.97 -0.57 -3.19
CA PRO A 83 -4.81 -2.01 -2.94
C PRO A 83 -5.78 -2.90 -3.70
N CYS A 84 -5.31 -4.09 -4.05
CA CYS A 84 -6.14 -5.15 -4.61
C CYS A 84 -6.96 -5.86 -3.51
N ALA A 85 -7.79 -6.83 -3.91
CA ALA A 85 -8.65 -7.58 -2.99
C ALA A 85 -7.86 -8.30 -1.89
N MET A 86 -6.75 -8.93 -2.25
CA MET A 86 -5.88 -9.63 -1.28
C MET A 86 -5.37 -8.67 -0.21
N CYS A 87 -4.84 -7.53 -0.63
CA CYS A 87 -4.24 -6.56 0.29
C CYS A 87 -5.30 -5.86 1.14
N ALA A 88 -6.45 -5.53 0.55
CA ALA A 88 -7.57 -4.96 1.30
C ALA A 88 -8.04 -5.93 2.39
N GLY A 89 -8.19 -7.21 2.05
CA GLY A 89 -8.53 -8.24 3.03
C GLY A 89 -7.49 -8.38 4.14
N ALA A 90 -6.23 -8.31 3.79
CA ALA A 90 -5.12 -8.38 4.76
C ALA A 90 -5.17 -7.22 5.77
N MET A 91 -5.52 -6.02 5.32
CA MET A 91 -5.66 -4.86 6.22
C MET A 91 -6.77 -5.07 7.25
N ILE A 92 -7.88 -5.68 6.84
CA ILE A 92 -8.96 -6.02 7.77
C ILE A 92 -8.47 -7.05 8.79
N GLN A 93 -7.81 -8.11 8.33
CA GLN A 93 -7.29 -9.15 9.21
C GLN A 93 -6.28 -8.61 10.21
N ALA A 94 -5.41 -7.73 9.75
CA ALA A 94 -4.35 -7.14 10.58
C ALA A 94 -4.85 -5.99 11.47
N ARG A 95 -6.07 -5.50 11.26
CA ARG A 95 -6.63 -4.34 11.99
C ARG A 95 -5.81 -3.06 11.78
N VAL A 96 -5.40 -2.82 10.54
CA VAL A 96 -4.82 -1.53 10.17
C VAL A 96 -5.89 -0.45 10.38
N ALA A 97 -5.54 0.63 11.08
CA ALA A 97 -6.51 1.65 11.42
C ALA A 97 -6.83 2.58 10.26
N ARG A 98 -5.85 2.86 9.40
CA ARG A 98 -5.97 3.89 8.39
C ARG A 98 -5.19 3.49 7.13
N LEU A 99 -5.83 3.67 5.97
CA LEU A 99 -5.21 3.47 4.67
C LEU A 99 -5.13 4.82 3.96
N VAL A 100 -3.95 5.16 3.47
CA VAL A 100 -3.74 6.33 2.62
C VAL A 100 -3.13 5.84 1.31
N TYR A 101 -3.80 6.08 0.18
CA TYR A 101 -3.23 5.66 -1.10
C TYR A 101 -3.16 6.81 -2.10
N GLY A 102 -2.29 6.63 -3.10
CA GLY A 102 -2.07 7.63 -4.14
C GLY A 102 -3.08 7.52 -5.27
N CYS A 103 -2.75 6.76 -6.31
CA CYS A 103 -3.59 6.67 -7.50
C CYS A 103 -4.51 5.45 -7.47
N ALA A 104 -5.62 5.54 -8.20
CA ALA A 104 -6.58 4.44 -8.36
C ALA A 104 -5.99 3.32 -9.23
N GLU A 105 -6.42 2.08 -8.98
CA GLU A 105 -6.11 0.93 -9.82
C GLU A 105 -7.35 0.54 -10.61
N GLN A 106 -7.33 0.80 -11.91
CA GLN A 106 -8.51 0.64 -12.77
C GLN A 106 -8.87 -0.82 -13.04
N LYS A 107 -7.93 -1.76 -12.90
CA LYS A 107 -8.15 -3.16 -13.26
C LYS A 107 -8.45 -4.07 -12.08
N GLY A 108 -8.10 -3.68 -10.86
CA GLY A 108 -8.27 -4.55 -9.71
C GLY A 108 -8.33 -3.83 -8.38
N GLY A 109 -8.49 -2.52 -8.41
CA GLY A 109 -8.59 -1.73 -7.18
C GLY A 109 -9.79 -2.16 -6.34
N ALA A 110 -9.54 -2.50 -5.08
CA ALA A 110 -10.54 -3.14 -4.24
C ALA A 110 -10.92 -2.30 -3.02
N VAL A 111 -10.63 -1.01 -3.05
CA VAL A 111 -11.04 -0.06 -2.01
C VAL A 111 -12.22 0.79 -2.49
N ARG A 112 -12.13 1.37 -3.68
CA ARG A 112 -13.18 2.22 -4.25
C ARG A 112 -13.46 1.97 -5.73
N THR A 113 -12.48 1.51 -6.51
CA THR A 113 -12.57 1.53 -7.97
C THR A 113 -13.38 0.35 -8.54
N CYS A 114 -12.94 -0.89 -8.34
CA CYS A 114 -13.63 -2.07 -8.87
C CYS A 114 -14.44 -2.79 -7.82
N PHE A 115 -13.95 -2.84 -6.61
CA PHE A 115 -14.61 -3.45 -5.45
C PHE A 115 -14.51 -2.51 -4.26
N GLN A 116 -15.42 -2.63 -3.29
CA GLN A 116 -15.42 -1.84 -2.07
C GLN A 116 -15.31 -2.76 -0.86
N ILE A 117 -14.19 -3.48 -0.77
CA ILE A 117 -13.99 -4.51 0.26
C ILE A 117 -13.98 -3.90 1.66
N LEU A 118 -13.34 -2.75 1.84
CA LEU A 118 -13.22 -2.13 3.16
C LEU A 118 -14.55 -1.58 3.69
N ASP A 119 -15.48 -1.26 2.79
CA ASP A 119 -16.78 -0.67 3.14
C ASP A 119 -17.92 -1.67 3.04
N HIS A 120 -17.65 -2.93 2.73
CA HIS A 120 -18.70 -3.92 2.55
C HIS A 120 -19.46 -4.12 3.87
N PRO A 121 -20.83 -4.18 3.84
CA PRO A 121 -21.63 -4.29 5.06
C PRO A 121 -21.32 -5.52 5.93
N ALA A 122 -20.85 -6.61 5.33
CA ALA A 122 -20.49 -7.83 6.08
C ALA A 122 -19.20 -7.71 6.86
N VAL A 123 -18.38 -6.68 6.58
CA VAL A 123 -17.11 -6.47 7.28
C VAL A 123 -17.38 -5.80 8.61
N ASN A 124 -16.92 -6.40 9.70
CA ASN A 124 -17.19 -5.91 11.06
C ASN A 124 -16.07 -5.02 11.63
N TYR A 125 -15.08 -4.68 10.83
CA TYR A 125 -14.00 -3.78 11.21
C TYR A 125 -13.88 -2.70 10.11
N ARG A 126 -13.71 -1.45 10.49
CA ARG A 126 -13.62 -0.34 9.52
C ARG A 126 -12.23 0.24 9.51
N VAL A 127 -11.69 0.36 8.29
CA VAL A 127 -10.43 1.06 8.01
C VAL A 127 -10.79 2.45 7.51
N GLU A 128 -10.22 3.48 8.12
CA GLU A 128 -10.36 4.85 7.59
C GLU A 128 -9.57 4.96 6.28
N VAL A 129 -10.18 5.54 5.24
CA VAL A 129 -9.56 5.61 3.91
C VAL A 129 -9.37 7.05 3.48
N ILE A 130 -8.15 7.39 3.07
CA ILE A 130 -7.80 8.64 2.41
C ILE A 130 -7.17 8.32 1.08
N SER A 131 -7.69 8.90 -0.01
CA SER A 131 -7.21 8.64 -1.37
C SER A 131 -6.67 9.91 -2.02
N GLY A 132 -5.91 9.75 -3.09
CA GLY A 132 -5.47 10.85 -3.93
C GLY A 132 -4.25 11.61 -3.42
N VAL A 133 -3.52 11.07 -2.47
CA VAL A 133 -2.31 11.72 -1.94
C VAL A 133 -1.17 11.50 -2.92
N LEU A 134 -0.69 12.58 -3.55
CA LEU A 134 0.33 12.54 -4.61
C LEU A 134 -0.08 11.61 -5.76
N ALA A 135 -1.37 11.61 -6.11
CA ALA A 135 -1.92 10.68 -7.10
C ALA A 135 -1.25 10.80 -8.47
N GLN A 136 -0.93 12.02 -8.91
CA GLN A 136 -0.29 12.23 -10.22
C GLN A 136 1.11 11.65 -10.24
N GLU A 137 1.89 11.87 -9.20
CA GLU A 137 3.25 11.33 -9.10
C GLU A 137 3.25 9.82 -9.02
N CYS A 138 2.31 9.24 -8.26
CA CYS A 138 2.15 7.79 -8.16
C CYS A 138 1.77 7.18 -9.51
N ALA A 139 0.83 7.79 -10.22
CA ALA A 139 0.42 7.34 -11.55
C ALA A 139 1.57 7.46 -12.56
N ALA A 140 2.36 8.54 -12.50
CA ALA A 140 3.47 8.75 -13.41
C ALA A 140 4.53 7.66 -13.29
N VAL A 141 4.86 7.25 -12.08
CA VAL A 141 5.83 6.16 -11.84
C VAL A 141 5.35 4.86 -12.50
N MET A 142 4.07 4.53 -12.39
CA MET A 142 3.47 3.36 -13.02
C MET A 142 3.51 3.47 -14.54
N GLN A 143 3.10 4.61 -15.08
CA GLN A 143 3.05 4.85 -16.53
C GLN A 143 4.43 4.76 -17.16
N ASP A 144 5.43 5.36 -16.54
CA ASP A 144 6.82 5.35 -17.04
C ASP A 144 7.38 3.92 -17.07
N PHE A 145 7.10 3.14 -16.04
CA PHE A 145 7.55 1.75 -15.97
C PHE A 145 6.99 0.93 -17.14
N PHE A 146 5.67 1.00 -17.36
CA PHE A 146 5.03 0.23 -18.43
C PHE A 146 5.36 0.76 -19.82
N ALA A 147 5.58 2.06 -19.97
CA ALA A 147 6.00 2.65 -21.27
C ALA A 147 7.36 2.09 -21.71
N GLN A 148 8.28 1.89 -20.80
CA GLN A 148 9.61 1.37 -21.11
C GLN A 148 9.62 -0.12 -21.47
N ARG A 149 8.52 -0.82 -21.24
CA ARG A 149 8.42 -2.28 -21.44
C ARG A 149 7.54 -2.67 -22.64
N ARG A 150 7.11 -1.71 -23.42
CA ARG A 150 6.34 -1.95 -24.65
C ARG A 150 7.24 -2.21 -25.85
#